data_71221d76882172b09a8ba9732f3fcb6d
#
_entry.id   71221d76882172b09a8ba9732f3fcb6d
#
_cell.length_a   1.000
_cell.length_b   1.000
_cell.length_c   1.000
_cell.angle_alpha   90.00
_cell.angle_beta   90.00
_cell.angle_gamma   90.00
#
_symmetry.space_group_name_H-M   'P 1'
#
loop_
_entity.id
_entity.type
_entity.pdbx_description
1 polymer ?
#
loop_
_entity_poly.entity_id
_entity_poly.type
_entity_poly.pdbx_seq_one_letter_code
_entity_poly.pdbx_strand_id
1 'polypeptide(L)'
;YGDGALTAIRWEADSADRSRFPEAPATLVMMNGFDGYAEEIIGFAEHFSSRPFDIITFDGPGQGNTVLAGMPLEPEWEHPTEAVMDYFGIESAAALGVSFGGYLVMRAAAYCPRISHVIAFDMMYRLLDGLTLPLPRALRPIADAIVGNPRPAWLIDAAMRIAPRFNADLSWKLQQASHL
;
A
#
# COMPACT_ATOMS: atom_id res chain seq x y z
N TYR A 1 9.28 6.35 -13.21
CA TYR A 1 7.85 6.09 -13.39
C TYR A 1 7.14 7.42 -13.64
N GLY A 2 6.40 7.54 -14.73
CA GLY A 2 5.92 8.84 -15.16
C GLY A 2 7.07 9.85 -15.27
N ASP A 3 6.86 11.06 -14.77
CA ASP A 3 7.90 12.10 -14.69
C ASP A 3 8.71 12.07 -13.39
N GLY A 4 8.47 11.08 -12.50
CA GLY A 4 9.08 10.97 -11.19
C GLY A 4 9.84 9.66 -10.98
N ALA A 5 10.34 9.46 -9.75
CA ALA A 5 11.02 8.26 -9.32
C ALA A 5 10.25 7.58 -8.18
N LEU A 6 10.14 6.26 -8.23
CA LEU A 6 9.65 5.44 -7.12
C LEU A 6 10.84 5.07 -6.23
N THR A 7 10.68 5.24 -4.92
CA THR A 7 11.64 4.69 -3.95
C THR A 7 11.38 3.20 -3.84
N ALA A 8 12.40 2.38 -4.09
CA ALA A 8 12.28 0.93 -3.95
C ALA A 8 13.53 0.35 -3.27
N ILE A 9 13.32 -0.66 -2.46
CA ILE A 9 14.37 -1.36 -1.71
C ILE A 9 14.30 -2.84 -2.04
N ARG A 10 15.43 -3.43 -2.40
CA ARG A 10 15.59 -4.87 -2.56
C ARG A 10 16.41 -5.43 -1.40
N TRP A 11 15.90 -6.47 -0.81
CA TRP A 11 16.57 -7.27 0.21
C TRP A 11 16.77 -8.68 -0.30
N GLU A 12 18.00 -9.07 -0.51
CA GLU A 12 18.33 -10.37 -1.08
C GLU A 12 18.05 -11.53 -0.13
N ALA A 13 17.61 -12.64 -0.70
CA ALA A 13 17.38 -13.89 0.01
C ALA A 13 18.68 -14.46 0.59
N ASP A 14 18.55 -15.19 1.69
CA ASP A 14 19.63 -16.08 2.13
C ASP A 14 19.78 -17.24 1.15
N SER A 15 20.99 -17.47 0.67
CA SER A 15 21.29 -18.52 -0.29
C SER A 15 21.02 -19.94 0.25
N ALA A 16 21.22 -20.14 1.56
CA ALA A 16 20.92 -21.42 2.21
C ALA A 16 19.41 -21.68 2.29
N ASP A 17 18.62 -20.64 2.60
CA ASP A 17 17.16 -20.73 2.60
C ASP A 17 16.60 -20.97 1.20
N ARG A 18 17.14 -20.28 0.18
CA ARG A 18 16.73 -20.49 -1.22
C ARG A 18 16.96 -21.94 -1.67
N SER A 19 18.09 -22.53 -1.30
CA SER A 19 18.40 -23.94 -1.60
C SER A 19 17.48 -24.93 -0.88
N ARG A 20 17.00 -24.55 0.31
CA ARG A 20 16.08 -25.37 1.11
C ARG A 20 14.64 -25.37 0.57
N PHE A 21 14.23 -24.31 -0.13
CA PHE A 21 12.88 -24.12 -0.65
C PHE A 21 12.91 -23.81 -2.16
N PRO A 22 13.34 -24.74 -3.02
CA PRO A 22 13.54 -24.48 -4.44
C PRO A 22 12.24 -24.15 -5.19
N GLU A 23 11.08 -24.58 -4.67
CA GLU A 23 9.76 -24.29 -5.26
C GLU A 23 9.16 -22.94 -4.82
N ALA A 24 9.80 -22.25 -3.87
CA ALA A 24 9.31 -20.93 -3.45
C ALA A 24 9.51 -19.91 -4.58
N PRO A 25 8.60 -18.94 -4.71
CA PRO A 25 8.80 -17.80 -5.60
C PRO A 25 10.15 -17.14 -5.33
N ALA A 26 10.90 -16.81 -6.39
CA ALA A 26 12.21 -16.18 -6.21
C ALA A 26 12.14 -14.77 -5.61
N THR A 27 11.00 -14.09 -5.75
CA THR A 27 10.78 -12.73 -5.29
C THR A 27 9.42 -12.56 -4.63
N LEU A 28 9.40 -11.81 -3.54
CA LEU A 28 8.21 -11.30 -2.88
C LEU A 28 8.17 -9.77 -3.00
N VAL A 29 7.18 -9.25 -3.71
CA VAL A 29 6.92 -7.81 -3.75
C VAL A 29 5.97 -7.45 -2.61
N MET A 30 6.34 -6.48 -1.77
CA MET A 30 5.55 -6.07 -0.63
C MET A 30 5.04 -4.63 -0.79
N MET A 31 3.74 -4.44 -0.52
CA MET A 31 3.03 -3.17 -0.66
C MET A 31 2.56 -2.68 0.70
N ASN A 32 2.90 -1.43 1.02
CA ASN A 32 2.58 -0.79 2.28
C ASN A 32 1.10 -0.41 2.45
N GLY A 33 0.75 -0.13 3.69
CA GLY A 33 -0.47 0.58 4.05
C GLY A 33 -0.52 2.00 3.49
N PHE A 34 -1.63 2.69 3.75
CA PHE A 34 -1.89 4.03 3.21
C PHE A 34 -0.83 5.07 3.66
N ASP A 35 -0.38 4.95 4.89
CA ASP A 35 0.52 5.88 5.59
C ASP A 35 1.94 5.33 5.80
N GLY A 36 2.26 4.17 5.20
CA GLY A 36 3.54 3.50 5.39
C GLY A 36 4.61 3.94 4.39
N TYR A 37 5.85 3.71 4.77
CA TYR A 37 7.03 3.88 3.93
C TYR A 37 7.62 2.52 3.56
N ALA A 38 8.32 2.47 2.43
CA ALA A 38 8.97 1.24 1.96
C ALA A 38 9.90 0.62 3.01
N GLU A 39 10.58 1.46 3.80
CA GLU A 39 11.50 1.04 4.86
C GLU A 39 10.80 0.36 6.04
N GLU A 40 9.58 0.72 6.36
CA GLU A 40 8.86 0.18 7.52
C GLU A 40 8.49 -1.28 7.33
N ILE A 41 8.15 -1.68 6.11
CA ILE A 41 7.75 -3.05 5.81
C ILE A 41 8.93 -4.03 5.86
N ILE A 42 10.17 -3.54 5.74
CA ILE A 42 11.36 -4.36 5.93
C ILE A 42 11.43 -4.89 7.37
N GLY A 43 11.09 -4.05 8.35
CA GLY A 43 11.00 -4.47 9.74
C GLY A 43 9.98 -5.61 9.95
N PHE A 44 8.88 -5.61 9.22
CA PHE A 44 7.93 -6.73 9.21
C PHE A 44 8.55 -7.98 8.59
N ALA A 45 9.30 -7.83 7.51
CA ALA A 45 9.96 -8.94 6.80
C ALA A 45 11.06 -9.62 7.63
N GLU A 46 11.70 -8.90 8.56
CA GLU A 46 12.69 -9.48 9.50
C GLU A 46 12.12 -10.58 10.41
N HIS A 47 10.80 -10.56 10.63
CA HIS A 47 10.13 -11.58 11.44
C HIS A 47 9.93 -12.92 10.70
N PHE A 48 10.19 -13.01 9.41
CA PHE A 48 10.22 -14.30 8.74
C PHE A 48 11.45 -15.10 9.17
N SER A 49 11.22 -16.26 9.74
CA SER A 49 12.29 -17.16 10.24
C SER A 49 13.17 -17.75 9.13
N SER A 50 12.68 -17.70 7.90
CA SER A 50 13.35 -18.21 6.70
C SER A 50 12.93 -17.38 5.51
N ARG A 51 13.88 -16.99 4.67
CA ARG A 51 13.65 -16.10 3.52
C ARG A 51 14.24 -16.70 2.24
N PRO A 52 13.52 -17.63 1.60
CA PRO A 52 13.98 -18.25 0.35
C PRO A 52 13.83 -17.32 -0.87
N PHE A 53 13.26 -16.11 -0.69
CA PHE A 53 12.94 -15.15 -1.72
C PHE A 53 13.57 -13.78 -1.45
N ASP A 54 13.91 -13.09 -2.50
CA ASP A 54 14.22 -11.66 -2.40
C ASP A 54 12.96 -10.90 -2.01
N ILE A 55 13.10 -9.90 -1.16
CA ILE A 55 12.00 -8.99 -0.83
C ILE A 55 12.24 -7.68 -1.56
N ILE A 56 11.19 -7.20 -2.25
CA ILE A 56 11.17 -5.87 -2.81
C ILE A 56 10.00 -5.13 -2.19
N THR A 57 10.28 -3.97 -1.62
CA THR A 57 9.28 -3.02 -1.16
C THR A 57 9.45 -1.70 -1.89
N PHE A 58 8.38 -0.95 -2.07
CA PHE A 58 8.44 0.33 -2.76
C PHE A 58 7.35 1.29 -2.30
N ASP A 59 7.65 2.58 -2.40
CA ASP A 59 6.66 3.64 -2.30
C ASP A 59 6.09 3.87 -3.70
N GLY A 60 4.85 3.46 -3.91
CA GLY A 60 4.14 3.75 -5.15
C GLY A 60 3.52 5.16 -5.13
N PRO A 61 2.89 5.60 -6.22
CA PRO A 61 2.24 6.91 -6.31
C PRO A 61 1.27 7.13 -5.14
N GLY A 62 1.39 8.28 -4.47
CA GLY A 62 0.58 8.61 -3.31
C GLY A 62 0.97 7.93 -2.00
N GLN A 63 2.14 7.30 -1.93
CA GLN A 63 2.69 6.69 -0.70
C GLN A 63 4.09 7.20 -0.38
N GLY A 64 4.43 7.23 0.90
CA GLY A 64 5.78 7.50 1.39
C GLY A 64 6.46 8.68 0.72
N ASN A 65 7.65 8.46 0.19
CA ASN A 65 8.47 9.50 -0.44
C ASN A 65 7.86 10.08 -1.73
N THR A 66 6.99 9.35 -2.43
CA THR A 66 6.36 9.85 -3.66
C THR A 66 5.34 10.95 -3.39
N VAL A 67 4.70 10.95 -2.21
CA VAL A 67 3.84 12.05 -1.76
C VAL A 67 4.64 13.35 -1.65
N LEU A 68 5.84 13.28 -1.08
CA LEU A 68 6.73 14.44 -0.97
C LEU A 68 7.18 14.96 -2.34
N ALA A 69 7.25 14.08 -3.33
CA ALA A 69 7.54 14.42 -4.72
C ALA A 69 6.31 14.92 -5.49
N GLY A 70 5.13 14.99 -4.85
CA GLY A 70 3.89 15.47 -5.47
C GLY A 70 3.22 14.46 -6.40
N MET A 71 3.55 13.16 -6.29
CA MET A 71 2.90 12.12 -7.08
C MET A 71 1.56 11.73 -6.42
N PRO A 72 0.42 11.91 -7.10
CA PRO A 72 -0.88 11.56 -6.54
C PRO A 72 -1.05 10.03 -6.49
N LEU A 73 -1.94 9.58 -5.60
CA LEU A 73 -2.39 8.18 -5.60
C LEU A 73 -3.11 7.89 -6.91
N GLU A 74 -2.77 6.77 -7.54
CA GLU A 74 -3.44 6.29 -8.74
C GLU A 74 -4.12 4.95 -8.50
N PRO A 75 -5.25 4.67 -9.14
CA PRO A 75 -5.97 3.42 -8.96
C PRO A 75 -5.35 2.25 -9.74
N GLU A 76 -4.62 2.52 -10.83
CA GLU A 76 -3.98 1.52 -11.71
C GLU A 76 -2.68 0.99 -11.13
N TRP A 77 -2.76 0.33 -9.95
CA TRP A 77 -1.59 -0.10 -9.18
C TRP A 77 -0.74 -1.19 -9.85
N GLU A 78 -1.24 -1.80 -10.88
CA GLU A 78 -0.46 -2.68 -11.76
C GLU A 78 0.71 -1.94 -12.42
N HIS A 79 0.53 -0.68 -12.81
CA HIS A 79 1.55 0.10 -13.52
C HIS A 79 2.80 0.37 -12.69
N PRO A 80 2.74 0.93 -11.47
CA PRO A 80 3.93 1.10 -10.63
C PRO A 80 4.53 -0.24 -10.20
N THR A 81 3.72 -1.28 -10.03
CA THR A 81 4.20 -2.62 -9.71
C THR A 81 5.03 -3.19 -10.86
N GLU A 82 4.53 -3.12 -12.10
CA GLU A 82 5.26 -3.57 -13.28
C GLU A 82 6.53 -2.76 -13.50
N ALA A 83 6.49 -1.44 -13.31
CA ALA A 83 7.66 -0.59 -13.42
C ALA A 83 8.78 -0.98 -12.45
N VAL A 84 8.42 -1.31 -11.20
CA VAL A 84 9.37 -1.82 -10.20
C VAL A 84 9.90 -3.20 -10.57
N MET A 85 9.03 -4.10 -11.03
CA MET A 85 9.44 -5.43 -11.48
C MET A 85 10.37 -5.34 -12.70
N ASP A 86 10.11 -4.44 -13.64
CA ASP A 86 10.97 -4.19 -14.81
C ASP A 86 12.33 -3.66 -14.41
N TYR A 87 12.37 -2.69 -13.49
CA TYR A 87 13.62 -2.13 -12.99
C TYR A 87 14.55 -3.20 -12.39
N PHE A 88 13.99 -4.16 -11.65
CA PHE A 88 14.77 -5.24 -11.04
C PHE A 88 14.89 -6.49 -11.90
N GLY A 89 14.36 -6.50 -13.12
CA GLY A 89 14.41 -7.65 -14.03
C GLY A 89 13.63 -8.87 -13.55
N ILE A 90 12.48 -8.68 -12.88
CA ILE A 90 11.67 -9.73 -12.28
C ILE A 90 10.58 -10.16 -13.26
N GLU A 91 10.61 -11.40 -13.71
CA GLU A 91 9.61 -11.95 -14.63
C GLU A 91 8.35 -12.43 -13.90
N SER A 92 8.50 -12.94 -12.67
CA SER A 92 7.38 -13.41 -11.85
C SER A 92 7.67 -13.22 -10.36
N ALA A 93 6.65 -12.84 -9.59
CA ALA A 93 6.76 -12.66 -8.15
C ALA A 93 5.50 -13.14 -7.41
N ALA A 94 5.67 -13.51 -6.13
CA ALA A 94 4.58 -13.41 -5.17
C ALA A 94 4.42 -11.95 -4.72
N ALA A 95 3.23 -11.57 -4.27
CA ALA A 95 2.99 -10.24 -3.75
C ALA A 95 2.25 -10.30 -2.40
N LEU A 96 2.66 -9.43 -1.47
CA LEU A 96 2.04 -9.27 -0.17
C LEU A 96 1.69 -7.82 0.05
N GLY A 97 0.47 -7.55 0.47
CA GLY A 97 0.02 -6.22 0.83
C GLY A 97 -0.57 -6.18 2.24
N VAL A 98 -0.22 -5.13 2.99
CA VAL A 98 -0.67 -4.92 4.36
C VAL A 98 -1.66 -3.76 4.42
N SER A 99 -2.79 -3.94 5.09
CA SER A 99 -3.80 -2.89 5.27
C SER A 99 -4.31 -2.37 3.91
N PHE A 100 -4.14 -1.09 3.59
CA PHE A 100 -4.44 -0.54 2.27
C PHE A 100 -3.61 -1.20 1.15
N GLY A 101 -2.37 -1.60 1.44
CA GLY A 101 -1.55 -2.41 0.53
C GLY A 101 -2.20 -3.74 0.16
N GLY A 102 -3.05 -4.29 1.04
CA GLY A 102 -3.86 -5.47 0.73
C GLY A 102 -4.87 -5.23 -0.39
N TYR A 103 -5.45 -4.03 -0.47
CA TYR A 103 -6.26 -3.62 -1.62
C TYR A 103 -5.39 -3.43 -2.87
N LEU A 104 -4.26 -2.75 -2.74
CA LEU A 104 -3.34 -2.46 -3.84
C LEU A 104 -2.79 -3.74 -4.48
N VAL A 105 -2.38 -4.73 -3.67
CA VAL A 105 -1.86 -6.00 -4.18
C VAL A 105 -2.92 -6.80 -4.92
N MET A 106 -4.17 -6.77 -4.48
CA MET A 106 -5.28 -7.42 -5.17
C MET A 106 -5.58 -6.74 -6.51
N ARG A 107 -5.53 -5.41 -6.55
CA ARG A 107 -5.67 -4.64 -7.78
C ARG A 107 -4.53 -4.97 -8.75
N ALA A 108 -3.27 -4.89 -8.31
CA ALA A 108 -2.13 -5.20 -9.12
C ALA A 108 -2.20 -6.63 -9.70
N ALA A 109 -2.51 -7.63 -8.88
CA ALA A 109 -2.61 -9.01 -9.32
C ALA A 109 -3.74 -9.27 -10.32
N ALA A 110 -4.82 -8.49 -10.28
CA ALA A 110 -5.93 -8.64 -11.22
C ALA A 110 -5.54 -8.25 -12.66
N TYR A 111 -4.51 -7.41 -12.83
CA TYR A 111 -4.12 -6.86 -14.13
C TYR A 111 -2.67 -7.15 -14.52
N CYS A 112 -1.80 -7.50 -13.56
CA CYS A 112 -0.42 -7.91 -13.81
C CYS A 112 -0.27 -9.43 -13.73
N PRO A 113 -0.20 -10.17 -14.87
CA PRO A 113 -0.10 -11.63 -14.88
C PRO A 113 1.24 -12.17 -14.32
N ARG A 114 2.20 -11.29 -14.08
CA ARG A 114 3.50 -11.61 -13.46
C ARG A 114 3.39 -11.86 -11.96
N ILE A 115 2.26 -11.49 -11.34
CA ILE A 115 2.00 -11.79 -9.93
C ILE A 115 1.38 -13.19 -9.85
N SER A 116 2.17 -14.15 -9.37
CA SER A 116 1.80 -15.57 -9.31
C SER A 116 1.00 -15.96 -8.07
N HIS A 117 1.25 -15.29 -6.94
CA HIS A 117 0.61 -15.54 -5.63
C HIS A 117 0.33 -14.22 -4.93
N VAL A 118 -0.76 -14.16 -4.18
CA VAL A 118 -1.16 -12.97 -3.45
C VAL A 118 -1.45 -13.28 -1.99
N ILE A 119 -0.91 -12.44 -1.11
CA ILE A 119 -1.23 -12.42 0.31
C ILE A 119 -1.76 -11.02 0.64
N ALA A 120 -3.06 -10.90 0.90
CA ALA A 120 -3.67 -9.67 1.38
C ALA A 120 -3.84 -9.78 2.91
N PHE A 121 -2.96 -9.10 3.65
CA PHE A 121 -2.93 -9.12 5.11
C PHE A 121 -3.67 -7.91 5.67
N ASP A 122 -4.71 -8.15 6.48
CA ASP A 122 -5.57 -7.10 7.08
C ASP A 122 -6.13 -6.12 6.03
N MET A 123 -6.65 -6.69 4.94
CA MET A 123 -7.11 -5.93 3.78
C MET A 123 -8.34 -5.09 4.11
N MET A 124 -8.29 -3.81 3.76
CA MET A 124 -9.48 -2.96 3.68
C MET A 124 -10.13 -3.13 2.31
N TYR A 125 -11.35 -3.65 2.28
CA TYR A 125 -12.13 -3.78 1.03
C TYR A 125 -12.50 -2.42 0.45
N ARG A 126 -12.77 -1.45 1.32
CA ARG A 126 -13.00 -0.04 0.96
C ARG A 126 -12.18 0.85 1.89
N LEU A 127 -11.50 1.85 1.32
CA LEU A 127 -10.76 2.85 2.12
C LEU A 127 -11.67 3.50 3.18
N LEU A 128 -12.94 3.70 2.84
CA LEU A 128 -13.96 4.26 3.73
C LEU A 128 -14.23 3.39 4.96
N ASP A 129 -14.06 2.09 4.87
CA ASP A 129 -14.30 1.19 6.01
C ASP A 129 -13.29 1.51 7.14
N GLY A 130 -12.03 1.79 6.79
CA GLY A 130 -11.01 2.23 7.76
C GLY A 130 -11.35 3.55 8.45
N LEU A 131 -12.01 4.48 7.75
CA LEU A 131 -12.43 5.78 8.29
C LEU A 131 -13.73 5.68 9.12
N THR A 132 -14.64 4.80 8.76
CA THR A 132 -15.97 4.69 9.38
C THR A 132 -16.03 3.63 10.49
N LEU A 133 -15.15 2.62 10.48
CA LEU A 133 -15.08 1.58 11.51
C LEU A 133 -14.98 2.11 12.95
N PRO A 134 -14.17 3.16 13.23
CA PRO A 134 -14.10 3.75 14.58
C PRO A 134 -15.39 4.44 15.03
N LEU A 135 -16.31 4.75 14.10
CA LEU A 135 -17.54 5.44 14.43
C LEU A 135 -18.57 4.49 15.08
N PRO A 136 -19.41 5.01 16.01
CA PRO A 136 -20.56 4.28 16.48
C PRO A 136 -21.42 3.74 15.34
N ARG A 137 -21.91 2.51 15.44
CA ARG A 137 -22.67 1.84 14.37
C ARG A 137 -23.83 2.66 13.81
N ALA A 138 -24.47 3.46 14.68
CA ALA A 138 -25.58 4.34 14.29
C ALA A 138 -25.15 5.50 13.34
N LEU A 139 -23.90 5.91 13.38
CA LEU A 139 -23.38 7.03 12.58
C LEU A 139 -22.74 6.57 11.26
N ARG A 140 -22.41 5.29 11.11
CA ARG A 140 -21.77 4.75 9.90
C ARG A 140 -22.58 5.00 8.61
N PRO A 141 -23.91 4.74 8.56
CA PRO A 141 -24.70 4.99 7.35
C PRO A 141 -24.67 6.47 6.93
N ILE A 142 -24.63 7.37 7.90
CA ILE A 142 -24.53 8.83 7.64
C ILE A 142 -23.16 9.18 7.09
N ALA A 143 -22.11 8.65 7.69
CA ALA A 143 -20.75 8.84 7.22
C ALA A 143 -20.55 8.26 5.81
N ASP A 144 -21.03 7.06 5.55
CA ASP A 144 -21.00 6.42 4.23
C ASP A 144 -21.76 7.24 3.17
N ALA A 145 -22.90 7.80 3.53
CA ALA A 145 -23.67 8.67 2.63
C ALA A 145 -22.96 9.98 2.32
N ILE A 146 -22.25 10.55 3.29
CA ILE A 146 -21.48 11.79 3.13
C ILE A 146 -20.25 11.53 2.25
N VAL A 147 -19.49 10.50 2.54
CA VAL A 147 -18.23 10.21 1.84
C VAL A 147 -18.48 9.55 0.47
N GLY A 148 -19.54 8.79 0.34
CA GLY A 148 -19.96 8.19 -0.95
C GLY A 148 -20.59 9.18 -1.94
N ASN A 149 -20.83 10.44 -1.54
CA ASN A 149 -21.43 11.47 -2.39
C ASN A 149 -20.43 12.61 -2.65
N PRO A 150 -19.90 12.79 -3.87
CA PRO A 150 -18.90 13.82 -4.16
C PRO A 150 -19.40 15.26 -4.03
N ARG A 151 -20.71 15.46 -3.81
CA ARG A 151 -21.32 16.80 -3.78
C ARG A 151 -21.08 17.63 -2.51
N PRO A 152 -20.80 17.10 -1.31
CA PRO A 152 -20.40 17.92 -0.18
C PRO A 152 -18.88 17.84 0.10
N ALA A 153 -18.03 17.96 -0.91
CA ALA A 153 -16.56 17.98 -0.72
C ALA A 153 -16.13 18.99 0.35
N TRP A 154 -16.80 20.16 0.42
CA TRP A 154 -16.54 21.17 1.45
C TRP A 154 -16.82 20.68 2.90
N LEU A 155 -17.79 19.78 3.10
CA LEU A 155 -18.05 19.18 4.42
C LEU A 155 -16.95 18.21 4.82
N ILE A 156 -16.43 17.45 3.86
CA ILE A 156 -15.28 16.56 4.05
C ILE A 156 -14.07 17.42 4.39
N ASP A 157 -13.80 18.46 3.62
CA ASP A 157 -12.71 19.41 3.88
C ASP A 157 -12.84 20.09 5.26
N ALA A 158 -14.05 20.48 5.65
CA ALA A 158 -14.30 21.07 6.97
C ALA A 158 -14.07 20.05 8.09
N ALA A 159 -14.57 18.82 7.93
CA ALA A 159 -14.34 17.72 8.88
C ALA A 159 -12.84 17.38 8.98
N MET A 160 -12.14 17.31 7.85
CA MET A 160 -10.72 17.07 7.75
C MET A 160 -9.87 18.16 8.44
N ARG A 161 -10.30 19.41 8.41
CA ARG A 161 -9.64 20.54 9.10
C ARG A 161 -9.88 20.54 10.62
N ILE A 162 -11.00 19.96 11.08
CA ILE A 162 -11.38 19.97 12.49
C ILE A 162 -10.91 18.71 13.21
N ALA A 163 -10.98 17.55 12.56
CA ALA A 163 -10.60 16.24 13.13
C ALA A 163 -9.15 16.18 13.70
N PRO A 164 -8.14 16.81 13.07
CA PRO A 164 -6.77 16.84 13.59
C PRO A 164 -6.61 17.44 14.98
N ARG A 165 -7.54 18.31 15.38
CA ARG A 165 -7.49 18.94 16.72
C ARG A 165 -7.79 17.99 17.86
N PHE A 166 -8.36 16.82 17.56
CA PHE A 166 -8.78 15.82 18.53
C PHE A 166 -7.94 14.54 18.54
N ASN A 167 -7.13 14.32 17.49
CA ASN A 167 -6.30 13.10 17.39
C ASN A 167 -5.07 13.37 16.52
N ALA A 168 -3.87 13.28 17.14
CA ALA A 168 -2.60 13.57 16.45
C ALA A 168 -2.28 12.55 15.33
N ASP A 169 -2.65 11.29 15.52
CA ASP A 169 -2.48 10.23 14.51
C ASP A 169 -3.38 10.48 13.29
N LEU A 170 -4.63 10.87 13.53
CA LEU A 170 -5.53 11.28 12.46
C LEU A 170 -5.05 12.54 11.75
N SER A 171 -4.42 13.47 12.48
CA SER A 171 -3.81 14.68 11.92
C SER A 171 -2.74 14.35 10.88
N TRP A 172 -1.85 13.44 11.22
CA TRP A 172 -0.77 13.04 10.32
C TRP A 172 -1.30 12.30 9.08
N LYS A 173 -2.23 11.35 9.26
CA LYS A 173 -2.88 10.62 8.16
C LYS A 173 -3.64 11.54 7.19
N LEU A 174 -4.30 12.56 7.72
CA LEU A 174 -5.02 13.53 6.91
C LEU A 174 -4.09 14.52 6.20
N GLN A 175 -2.94 14.82 6.78
CA GLN A 175 -1.90 15.61 6.13
C GLN A 175 -1.34 14.87 4.91
N GLN A 176 -1.13 13.56 5.01
CA GLN A 176 -0.76 12.70 3.87
C GLN A 176 -1.86 12.71 2.80
N ALA A 177 -3.12 12.57 3.20
CA ALA A 177 -4.26 12.58 2.28
C ALA A 177 -4.53 13.94 1.62
N SER A 178 -4.10 15.06 2.20
CA SER A 178 -4.29 16.40 1.63
C SER A 178 -3.37 16.70 0.44
N HIS A 179 -2.41 15.83 0.16
CA HIS A 179 -1.54 15.89 -1.01
C HIS A 179 -2.04 14.99 -2.17
N LEU A 180 -3.21 14.34 -1.97
CA LEU A 180 -3.94 13.56 -2.99
C LEU A 180 -4.97 14.44 -3.69
#